data_1b6fff363011d6c43ee150d819f02d0b
#
_entry.id   1b6fff363011d6c43ee150d819f02d0b
#
_cell.length_a   1.000
_cell.length_b   1.000
_cell.length_c   1.000
_cell.angle_alpha   90.00
_cell.angle_beta   90.00
_cell.angle_gamma   90.00
#
_symmetry.space_group_name_H-M   'P 1'
#
loop_
_entity.id
_entity.type
_entity.pdbx_description
1 polymer ?
#
loop_
_entity_poly.entity_id
_entity_poly.type
_entity_poly.pdbx_seq_one_letter_code
_entity_poly.pdbx_strand_id
1 'polypeptide(L)'
;MAGERKTGETNPDAAERVLAEYMARYPCGDAIRTVDRMCNLYSMTKSQAAIRELVKAMVDRTGNLPPLPAIFPNRMAPVVRDGAEGRELLMMRWGFPPPNIPGQKPRNPYLTNCRKTDSRYWQTYLKKPEHRCLVPVTSFAEPDNNQGPKSIWTWFARDESRPLMFFAGIWREWEGDRGTKAAPDVGTHLVFSFLTTDASPDVAPIHPDATPVLLLDEAAREQWMTAPWEEAALLRKPLPAGALKIVASGSKADEA
;
A
#
# COMPACT_ATOMS: atom_id res chain seq x y z
N MET A 1 -8.47 31.05 37.37
CA MET A 1 -9.50 30.35 36.60
C MET A 1 -8.81 29.77 35.37
N ALA A 2 -8.49 28.48 35.43
CA ALA A 2 -7.82 27.74 34.33
C ALA A 2 -8.90 27.20 33.39
N GLY A 3 -8.82 27.63 32.13
CA GLY A 3 -9.70 27.12 31.09
C GLY A 3 -9.25 25.73 30.62
N GLU A 4 -10.09 24.74 30.85
CA GLU A 4 -9.95 23.41 30.30
C GLU A 4 -10.02 23.46 28.76
N ARG A 5 -8.95 23.03 28.09
CA ARG A 5 -8.98 22.73 26.66
C ARG A 5 -9.72 21.41 26.48
N LYS A 6 -10.91 21.46 25.88
CA LYS A 6 -11.62 20.28 25.40
C LYS A 6 -10.76 19.55 24.38
N THR A 7 -10.44 18.29 24.67
CA THR A 7 -9.85 17.34 23.73
C THR A 7 -10.80 17.15 22.55
N GLY A 8 -10.25 17.22 21.33
CA GLY A 8 -11.01 17.22 20.08
C GLY A 8 -11.82 15.95 19.90
N GLU A 9 -13.11 16.12 19.79
CA GLU A 9 -14.00 15.17 19.15
C GLU A 9 -13.63 15.09 17.67
N THR A 10 -13.19 13.92 17.22
CA THR A 10 -13.02 13.62 15.81
C THR A 10 -14.40 13.67 15.15
N ASN A 11 -14.57 14.57 14.19
CA ASN A 11 -15.82 14.71 13.46
C ASN A 11 -15.89 13.59 12.37
N PRO A 12 -16.75 12.56 12.53
CA PRO A 12 -16.87 11.45 11.56
C PRO A 12 -17.27 11.94 10.16
N ASP A 13 -18.00 13.06 10.07
CA ASP A 13 -18.39 13.64 8.77
C ASP A 13 -17.19 14.19 7.96
N ALA A 14 -16.08 14.53 8.60
CA ALA A 14 -14.90 15.05 7.92
C ALA A 14 -14.16 13.96 7.17
N ALA A 15 -14.01 12.79 7.76
CA ALA A 15 -13.35 11.65 7.14
C ALA A 15 -14.20 11.04 6.02
N GLU A 16 -15.51 10.93 6.20
CA GLU A 16 -16.42 10.52 5.13
C GLU A 16 -16.35 11.49 3.94
N ARG A 17 -16.23 12.78 4.19
CA ARG A 17 -16.08 13.79 3.15
C ARG A 17 -14.75 13.67 2.41
N VAL A 18 -13.63 13.51 3.12
CA VAL A 18 -12.30 13.31 2.51
C VAL A 18 -12.28 12.00 1.70
N LEU A 19 -12.86 10.94 2.22
CA LEU A 19 -12.99 9.68 1.50
C LEU A 19 -13.89 9.83 0.26
N ALA A 20 -15.01 10.56 0.37
CA ALA A 20 -15.91 10.81 -0.76
C ALA A 20 -15.25 11.66 -1.84
N GLU A 21 -14.48 12.71 -1.47
CA GLU A 21 -13.70 13.53 -2.40
C GLU A 21 -12.60 12.71 -3.08
N TYR A 22 -11.89 11.86 -2.32
CA TYR A 22 -10.91 10.94 -2.87
C TYR A 22 -11.56 9.95 -3.84
N MET A 23 -12.70 9.35 -3.47
CA MET A 23 -13.44 8.43 -4.30
C MET A 23 -14.01 9.10 -5.57
N ALA A 24 -14.44 10.36 -5.48
CA ALA A 24 -14.90 11.15 -6.62
C ALA A 24 -13.75 11.50 -7.58
N ARG A 25 -12.58 11.85 -7.04
CA ARG A 25 -11.37 12.17 -7.82
C ARG A 25 -10.79 10.93 -8.52
N TYR A 26 -10.98 9.75 -7.93
CA TYR A 26 -10.47 8.47 -8.45
C TYR A 26 -11.61 7.44 -8.51
N PRO A 27 -12.58 7.57 -9.41
CA PRO A 27 -13.73 6.68 -9.50
C PRO A 27 -13.30 5.24 -9.76
N CYS A 28 -13.92 4.31 -9.05
CA CYS A 28 -13.71 2.87 -9.21
C CYS A 28 -15.03 2.20 -9.55
N GLY A 29 -15.03 1.34 -10.54
CA GLY A 29 -16.15 0.42 -10.73
C GLY A 29 -16.20 -0.64 -9.62
N ASP A 30 -17.34 -1.30 -9.47
CA ASP A 30 -17.78 -2.24 -8.41
C ASP A 30 -16.89 -3.49 -8.16
N ALA A 31 -15.57 -3.39 -8.31
CA ALA A 31 -14.63 -4.51 -8.23
C ALA A 31 -14.26 -4.96 -6.80
N ILE A 32 -15.05 -4.61 -5.78
CA ILE A 32 -14.76 -4.99 -4.37
C ILE A 32 -15.31 -6.38 -4.01
N ARG A 33 -15.83 -7.15 -4.96
CA ARG A 33 -16.34 -8.51 -4.70
C ARG A 33 -15.29 -9.57 -5.01
N THR A 34 -14.79 -10.22 -3.99
CA THR A 34 -13.83 -11.34 -3.98
C THR A 34 -12.36 -10.92 -4.01
N VAL A 35 -11.87 -10.42 -2.90
CA VAL A 35 -10.45 -10.19 -2.68
C VAL A 35 -9.86 -11.43 -1.98
N ASP A 36 -8.73 -11.94 -2.52
CA ASP A 36 -7.91 -12.91 -1.80
C ASP A 36 -7.58 -12.38 -0.39
N ARG A 37 -7.44 -13.29 0.58
CA ARG A 37 -7.14 -13.02 1.99
C ARG A 37 -5.73 -12.43 2.18
N MET A 38 -5.44 -11.27 1.60
CA MET A 38 -4.14 -10.58 1.72
C MET A 38 -4.39 -9.08 1.87
N CYS A 39 -3.43 -8.32 2.40
CA CYS A 39 -3.55 -6.90 2.66
C CYS A 39 -4.08 -6.13 1.43
N ASN A 40 -5.25 -5.51 1.58
CA ASN A 40 -5.98 -4.82 0.52
C ASN A 40 -6.46 -3.43 0.94
N LEU A 41 -5.93 -2.93 2.05
CA LEU A 41 -6.26 -1.62 2.57
C LEU A 41 -5.08 -1.06 3.36
N TYR A 42 -4.63 0.14 2.99
CA TYR A 42 -3.61 0.87 3.75
C TYR A 42 -3.87 2.36 3.69
N SER A 43 -3.21 3.13 4.54
CA SER A 43 -3.29 4.58 4.57
C SER A 43 -1.92 5.23 4.37
N MET A 44 -1.93 6.47 3.91
CA MET A 44 -0.77 7.34 3.82
C MET A 44 -1.24 8.77 4.13
N THR A 45 -1.10 9.19 5.38
CA THR A 45 -1.62 10.47 5.88
C THR A 45 -0.56 11.55 6.10
N LYS A 46 0.73 11.19 5.97
CA LYS A 46 1.83 12.18 6.05
C LYS A 46 1.92 13.01 4.77
N SER A 47 2.47 14.22 4.89
CA SER A 47 2.62 15.13 3.76
C SER A 47 3.62 14.60 2.71
N GLN A 48 3.45 15.02 1.45
CA GLN A 48 4.41 14.72 0.39
C GLN A 48 5.82 15.25 0.71
N ALA A 49 5.93 16.36 1.43
CA ALA A 49 7.21 16.90 1.89
C ALA A 49 7.92 15.91 2.83
N ALA A 50 7.21 15.31 3.78
CA ALA A 50 7.76 14.31 4.69
C ALA A 50 8.24 13.05 3.94
N ILE A 51 7.51 12.62 2.90
CA ILE A 51 7.94 11.49 2.06
C ILE A 51 9.24 11.85 1.34
N ARG A 52 9.27 13.00 0.64
CA ARG A 52 10.43 13.47 -0.11
C ARG A 52 11.68 13.59 0.74
N GLU A 53 11.55 14.18 1.90
CA GLU A 53 12.65 14.35 2.85
C GLU A 53 13.21 12.99 3.28
N LEU A 54 12.35 12.07 3.67
CA LEU A 54 12.76 10.76 4.22
C LEU A 54 13.46 9.87 3.19
N VAL A 55 13.09 9.98 1.90
CA VAL A 55 13.70 9.18 0.82
C VAL A 55 14.63 9.99 -0.07
N LYS A 56 14.89 11.27 0.26
CA LYS A 56 15.73 12.17 -0.51
C LYS A 56 15.28 12.26 -1.99
N ALA A 57 13.94 12.30 -2.22
CA ALA A 57 13.41 12.39 -3.57
C ALA A 57 13.69 13.77 -4.18
N MET A 58 14.36 13.78 -5.32
CA MET A 58 14.74 14.99 -6.04
C MET A 58 13.62 15.52 -6.94
N VAL A 59 12.78 14.62 -7.45
CA VAL A 59 11.69 14.93 -8.37
C VAL A 59 10.36 14.57 -7.73
N ASP A 60 9.38 15.46 -7.84
CA ASP A 60 8.01 15.25 -7.36
C ASP A 60 7.02 15.47 -8.50
N ARG A 61 6.31 14.41 -8.88
CA ARG A 61 5.31 14.39 -9.95
C ARG A 61 3.90 14.09 -9.41
N THR A 62 3.69 14.17 -8.09
CA THR A 62 2.38 13.85 -7.47
C THR A 62 1.37 14.99 -7.59
N GLY A 63 1.83 16.21 -7.86
CA GLY A 63 1.00 17.40 -7.75
C GLY A 63 0.64 17.70 -6.29
N ASN A 64 -0.59 18.14 -6.05
CA ASN A 64 -1.10 18.32 -4.68
C ASN A 64 -1.55 16.96 -4.13
N LEU A 65 -0.78 16.38 -3.20
CA LEU A 65 -1.07 15.11 -2.57
C LEU A 65 -1.80 15.33 -1.24
N PRO A 66 -3.12 15.10 -1.18
CA PRO A 66 -3.85 15.14 0.08
C PRO A 66 -3.52 13.93 0.95
N PRO A 67 -3.82 13.95 2.25
CA PRO A 67 -3.85 12.74 3.07
C PRO A 67 -4.75 11.66 2.44
N LEU A 68 -4.29 10.43 2.45
CA LEU A 68 -4.99 9.27 1.90
C LEU A 68 -5.33 8.30 3.03
N PRO A 69 -6.46 8.48 3.74
CA PRO A 69 -6.81 7.67 4.91
C PRO A 69 -7.21 6.24 4.56
N ALA A 70 -7.50 5.97 3.27
CA ALA A 70 -7.87 4.64 2.80
C ALA A 70 -7.47 4.47 1.33
N ILE A 71 -6.53 3.59 1.06
CA ILE A 71 -6.07 3.24 -0.28
C ILE A 71 -6.48 1.79 -0.55
N PHE A 72 -7.34 1.60 -1.57
CA PHE A 72 -7.87 0.31 -2.01
C PHE A 72 -7.20 -0.16 -3.31
N PRO A 73 -7.34 -1.45 -3.67
CA PRO A 73 -6.91 -1.97 -4.96
C PRO A 73 -7.44 -1.14 -6.14
N ASN A 74 -6.64 -1.04 -7.19
CA ASN A 74 -6.91 -0.24 -8.39
C ASN A 74 -7.00 1.29 -8.17
N ARG A 75 -6.60 1.81 -7.00
CA ARG A 75 -6.51 3.25 -6.74
C ARG A 75 -5.10 3.77 -7.01
N MET A 76 -5.04 5.07 -7.31
CA MET A 76 -3.78 5.80 -7.40
C MET A 76 -3.23 6.04 -6.01
N ALA A 77 -1.93 5.83 -5.84
CA ALA A 77 -1.23 6.08 -4.59
C ALA A 77 0.19 6.58 -4.87
N PRO A 78 0.81 7.32 -3.95
CA PRO A 78 2.18 7.76 -4.09
C PRO A 78 3.15 6.57 -4.03
N VAL A 79 4.15 6.58 -4.89
CA VAL A 79 5.21 5.58 -4.96
C VAL A 79 6.53 6.30 -5.23
N VAL A 80 7.60 5.81 -4.63
CA VAL A 80 8.96 6.31 -4.86
C VAL A 80 9.73 5.29 -5.68
N ARG A 81 10.34 5.71 -6.78
CA ARG A 81 11.24 4.90 -7.60
C ARG A 81 12.50 5.66 -7.95
N ASP A 82 13.52 4.97 -8.41
CA ASP A 82 14.66 5.60 -9.06
C ASP A 82 14.31 5.84 -10.55
N GLY A 83 14.49 7.07 -11.00
CA GLY A 83 14.26 7.53 -12.37
C GLY A 83 15.53 8.08 -12.99
N ALA A 84 15.46 8.58 -14.22
CA ALA A 84 16.61 9.10 -14.95
C ALA A 84 17.25 10.35 -14.30
N GLU A 85 16.43 11.15 -13.61
CA GLU A 85 16.84 12.38 -12.93
C GLU A 85 17.11 12.16 -11.42
N GLY A 86 17.21 10.91 -10.98
CA GLY A 86 17.33 10.51 -9.57
C GLY A 86 16.03 9.97 -9.00
N ARG A 87 15.96 9.91 -7.67
CA ARG A 87 14.79 9.39 -6.97
C ARG A 87 13.59 10.30 -7.15
N GLU A 88 12.47 9.73 -7.58
CA GLU A 88 11.24 10.48 -7.87
C GLU A 88 10.03 9.93 -7.10
N LEU A 89 9.17 10.85 -6.66
CA LEU A 89 7.86 10.58 -6.06
C LEU A 89 6.78 10.83 -7.11
N LEU A 90 5.94 9.84 -7.38
CA LEU A 90 4.89 9.93 -8.39
C LEU A 90 3.68 9.07 -8.02
N MET A 91 2.57 9.25 -8.75
CA MET A 91 1.36 8.46 -8.55
C MET A 91 1.37 7.22 -9.44
N MET A 92 1.13 6.05 -8.84
CA MET A 92 0.94 4.78 -9.56
C MET A 92 -0.35 4.10 -9.11
N ARG A 93 -0.88 3.22 -9.94
CA ARG A 93 -2.11 2.48 -9.64
C ARG A 93 -1.78 1.16 -8.94
N TRP A 94 -2.43 0.90 -7.81
CA TRP A 94 -2.18 -0.31 -7.03
C TRP A 94 -2.83 -1.55 -7.64
N GLY A 95 -2.02 -2.54 -7.94
CA GLY A 95 -2.39 -3.86 -8.45
C GLY A 95 -1.82 -4.13 -9.84
N PHE A 96 -0.94 -5.12 -9.93
CA PHE A 96 -0.44 -5.63 -11.22
C PHE A 96 -1.55 -6.33 -11.99
N PRO A 97 -1.53 -6.33 -13.32
CA PRO A 97 -2.37 -7.23 -14.10
C PRO A 97 -1.95 -8.68 -13.81
N PRO A 98 -2.87 -9.64 -13.78
CA PRO A 98 -2.52 -11.05 -13.72
C PRO A 98 -1.80 -11.48 -15.01
N PRO A 99 -1.01 -12.57 -14.98
CA PRO A 99 -0.43 -13.13 -16.19
C PRO A 99 -1.54 -13.52 -17.16
N ASN A 100 -1.34 -13.21 -18.44
CA ASN A 100 -2.27 -13.62 -19.48
C ASN A 100 -2.06 -15.12 -19.78
N ILE A 101 -3.00 -15.96 -19.38
CA ILE A 101 -3.00 -17.39 -19.66
C ILE A 101 -4.12 -17.65 -20.67
N PRO A 102 -3.80 -18.10 -21.90
CA PRO A 102 -4.80 -18.36 -22.93
C PRO A 102 -5.92 -19.27 -22.41
N GLY A 103 -7.18 -18.87 -22.64
CA GLY A 103 -8.36 -19.64 -22.22
C GLY A 103 -8.73 -19.56 -20.75
N GLN A 104 -7.98 -18.83 -19.91
CA GLN A 104 -8.29 -18.63 -18.50
C GLN A 104 -8.69 -17.18 -18.23
N LYS A 105 -9.84 -16.99 -17.57
CA LYS A 105 -10.17 -15.69 -16.96
C LYS A 105 -9.48 -15.58 -15.61
N PRO A 106 -8.75 -14.50 -15.34
CA PRO A 106 -8.13 -14.30 -14.04
C PRO A 106 -9.20 -14.19 -12.94
N ARG A 107 -8.98 -14.90 -11.84
CA ARG A 107 -9.86 -14.82 -10.66
C ARG A 107 -9.79 -13.44 -10.01
N ASN A 108 -8.59 -12.84 -9.98
CA ASN A 108 -8.34 -11.51 -9.46
C ASN A 108 -7.73 -10.64 -10.58
N PRO A 109 -8.39 -9.54 -10.97
CA PRO A 109 -7.87 -8.64 -11.99
C PRO A 109 -6.71 -7.74 -11.50
N TYR A 110 -6.50 -7.66 -10.17
CA TYR A 110 -5.50 -6.81 -9.56
C TYR A 110 -4.64 -7.60 -8.57
N LEU A 111 -3.42 -7.95 -8.96
CA LEU A 111 -2.47 -8.59 -8.06
C LEU A 111 -1.84 -7.52 -7.16
N THR A 112 -2.45 -7.30 -6.02
CA THR A 112 -2.06 -6.29 -5.04
C THR A 112 -0.82 -6.65 -4.25
N ASN A 113 -0.54 -7.97 -4.11
CA ASN A 113 0.54 -8.51 -3.31
C ASN A 113 1.39 -9.51 -4.09
N CYS A 114 2.70 -9.43 -3.92
CA CYS A 114 3.67 -10.39 -4.40
C CYS A 114 4.05 -11.36 -3.28
N ARG A 115 3.35 -12.51 -3.18
CA ARG A 115 3.61 -13.54 -2.16
C ARG A 115 4.59 -14.61 -2.65
N LYS A 116 4.37 -15.14 -3.85
CA LYS A 116 5.17 -16.20 -4.45
C LYS A 116 6.35 -15.61 -5.21
N THR A 117 7.36 -15.12 -4.47
CA THR A 117 8.52 -14.44 -5.04
C THR A 117 9.37 -15.33 -5.94
N ASP A 118 9.24 -16.65 -5.85
CA ASP A 118 9.89 -17.67 -6.69
C ASP A 118 9.22 -17.87 -8.05
N SER A 119 7.98 -17.38 -8.23
CA SER A 119 7.28 -17.53 -9.51
C SER A 119 7.98 -16.75 -10.62
N ARG A 120 8.06 -17.33 -11.82
CA ARG A 120 8.65 -16.70 -13.01
C ARG A 120 8.05 -15.32 -13.31
N TYR A 121 6.75 -15.15 -13.03
CA TYR A 121 6.06 -13.88 -13.23
C TYR A 121 6.68 -12.74 -12.39
N TRP A 122 6.85 -12.99 -11.08
CA TRP A 122 7.40 -11.97 -10.18
C TRP A 122 8.91 -11.80 -10.32
N GLN A 123 9.65 -12.88 -10.62
CA GLN A 123 11.10 -12.85 -10.81
C GLN A 123 11.52 -11.89 -11.94
N THR A 124 10.66 -11.69 -12.95
CA THR A 124 10.88 -10.72 -14.03
C THR A 124 11.10 -9.30 -13.52
N TYR A 125 10.47 -8.93 -12.40
CA TYR A 125 10.54 -7.60 -11.80
C TYR A 125 11.47 -7.58 -10.57
N LEU A 126 11.43 -8.61 -9.74
CA LEU A 126 12.18 -8.67 -8.49
C LEU A 126 13.70 -8.65 -8.70
N LYS A 127 14.19 -9.31 -9.74
CA LYS A 127 15.63 -9.37 -10.08
C LYS A 127 16.21 -8.06 -10.62
N LYS A 128 15.36 -7.10 -10.95
CA LYS A 128 15.72 -5.86 -11.59
C LYS A 128 15.50 -4.68 -10.65
N PRO A 129 16.55 -4.05 -10.12
CA PRO A 129 16.40 -2.88 -9.24
C PRO A 129 15.54 -1.77 -9.85
N GLU A 130 15.62 -1.55 -11.16
CA GLU A 130 14.83 -0.55 -11.88
C GLU A 130 13.31 -0.77 -11.85
N HIS A 131 12.84 -1.97 -11.48
CA HIS A 131 11.44 -2.29 -11.25
C HIS A 131 11.05 -2.30 -9.77
N ARG A 132 11.98 -2.01 -8.86
CA ARG A 132 11.67 -1.90 -7.44
C ARG A 132 11.24 -0.48 -7.09
N CYS A 133 10.44 -0.37 -6.04
CA CYS A 133 9.97 0.92 -5.56
C CYS A 133 9.70 0.85 -4.05
N LEU A 134 9.53 2.01 -3.44
CA LEU A 134 9.09 2.16 -2.07
C LEU A 134 7.65 2.65 -2.08
N VAL A 135 6.77 1.99 -1.36
CA VAL A 135 5.36 2.40 -1.22
C VAL A 135 5.18 3.05 0.14
N PRO A 136 5.01 4.39 0.22
CA PRO A 136 4.82 5.09 1.49
C PRO A 136 3.54 4.63 2.17
N VAL A 137 3.60 4.38 3.48
CA VAL A 137 2.49 3.89 4.29
C VAL A 137 2.61 4.43 5.71
N THR A 138 1.49 4.81 6.31
CA THR A 138 1.41 5.21 7.72
C THR A 138 0.76 4.12 8.58
N SER A 139 -0.21 3.41 8.02
CA SER A 139 -0.82 2.23 8.62
C SER A 139 -1.41 1.31 7.54
N PHE A 140 -1.65 0.05 7.88
CA PHE A 140 -2.35 -0.89 7.01
C PHE A 140 -3.37 -1.67 7.80
N ALA A 141 -4.41 -2.15 7.13
CA ALA A 141 -5.52 -2.83 7.79
C ALA A 141 -5.70 -4.25 7.28
N GLU A 142 -6.01 -5.14 8.22
CA GLU A 142 -6.40 -6.51 7.94
C GLU A 142 -7.81 -6.79 8.51
N PRO A 143 -8.62 -7.60 7.82
CA PRO A 143 -9.95 -7.95 8.30
C PRO A 143 -9.84 -8.97 9.44
N ASP A 144 -10.30 -8.58 10.63
CA ASP A 144 -10.46 -9.51 11.75
C ASP A 144 -11.77 -10.27 11.57
N ASN A 145 -11.67 -11.55 11.27
CA ASN A 145 -12.79 -12.46 11.10
C ASN A 145 -13.21 -13.16 12.41
N ASN A 146 -12.48 -12.91 13.52
CA ASN A 146 -12.73 -13.56 14.80
C ASN A 146 -13.82 -12.86 15.62
N GLN A 147 -14.23 -11.65 15.23
CA GLN A 147 -15.13 -10.79 15.99
C GLN A 147 -16.60 -10.86 15.52
N GLY A 148 -17.03 -11.93 14.88
CA GLY A 148 -18.43 -12.14 14.51
C GLY A 148 -18.67 -12.30 12.99
N PRO A 149 -19.94 -12.20 12.54
CA PRO A 149 -20.31 -12.50 11.15
C PRO A 149 -19.87 -11.46 10.12
N LYS A 150 -19.42 -10.29 10.58
CA LYS A 150 -18.85 -9.23 9.71
C LYS A 150 -17.42 -8.99 10.14
N SER A 151 -16.50 -9.06 9.19
CA SER A 151 -15.10 -8.70 9.42
C SER A 151 -14.98 -7.27 9.91
N ILE A 152 -14.20 -7.07 10.97
CA ILE A 152 -13.84 -5.76 11.50
C ILE A 152 -12.45 -5.43 11.00
N TRP A 153 -12.26 -4.25 10.41
CA TRP A 153 -10.95 -3.80 9.96
C TRP A 153 -10.10 -3.39 11.15
N THR A 154 -8.92 -3.99 11.27
CA THR A 154 -7.95 -3.71 12.34
C THR A 154 -6.70 -3.09 11.72
N TRP A 155 -6.38 -1.87 12.15
CA TRP A 155 -5.29 -1.06 11.63
C TRP A 155 -4.02 -1.24 12.43
N PHE A 156 -2.92 -1.45 11.73
CA PHE A 156 -1.57 -1.64 12.28
C PHE A 156 -0.66 -0.51 11.85
N ALA A 157 0.12 0.01 12.79
CA ALA A 157 1.19 0.98 12.57
C ALA A 157 2.36 0.67 13.52
N ARG A 158 3.48 1.41 13.42
CA ARG A 158 4.57 1.28 14.40
C ARG A 158 4.14 1.69 15.80
N ASP A 159 3.39 2.78 15.87
CA ASP A 159 2.81 3.32 17.09
C ASP A 159 1.63 4.26 16.76
N GLU A 160 1.05 4.85 17.79
CA GLU A 160 -0.13 5.72 17.70
C GLU A 160 0.12 7.00 16.90
N SER A 161 1.39 7.43 16.75
CA SER A 161 1.75 8.62 15.93
C SER A 161 1.78 8.33 14.43
N ARG A 162 1.68 7.07 14.06
CA ARG A 162 1.70 6.56 12.66
C ARG A 162 2.87 7.13 11.87
N PRO A 163 4.11 6.86 12.30
CA PRO A 163 5.29 7.32 11.59
C PRO A 163 5.32 6.73 10.18
N LEU A 164 5.90 7.47 9.25
CA LEU A 164 6.04 7.03 7.87
C LEU A 164 6.93 5.79 7.78
N MET A 165 6.43 4.76 7.14
CA MET A 165 7.10 3.50 6.80
C MET A 165 7.03 3.30 5.28
N PHE A 166 7.64 2.22 4.78
CA PHE A 166 7.53 1.85 3.37
C PHE A 166 7.31 0.36 3.21
N PHE A 167 6.40 -0.02 2.31
CA PHE A 167 6.38 -1.39 1.81
C PHE A 167 7.46 -1.58 0.74
N ALA A 168 8.06 -2.77 0.72
CA ALA A 168 8.91 -3.22 -0.37
C ALA A 168 8.06 -3.45 -1.62
N GLY A 169 8.07 -2.51 -2.54
CA GLY A 169 7.24 -2.50 -3.74
C GLY A 169 7.97 -2.90 -5.01
N ILE A 170 7.21 -3.33 -5.99
CA ILE A 170 7.64 -3.48 -7.39
C ILE A 170 6.66 -2.75 -8.29
N TRP A 171 7.14 -2.25 -9.42
CA TRP A 171 6.33 -1.51 -10.37
C TRP A 171 6.63 -1.89 -11.81
N ARG A 172 5.69 -1.57 -12.70
CA ARG A 172 5.88 -1.65 -14.14
C ARG A 172 4.96 -0.69 -14.87
N GLU A 173 5.30 -0.39 -16.10
CA GLU A 173 4.39 0.12 -17.09
C GLU A 173 3.53 -1.01 -17.64
N TRP A 174 2.24 -0.75 -17.85
CA TRP A 174 1.30 -1.71 -18.39
C TRP A 174 0.26 -1.01 -19.27
N GLU A 175 0.01 -1.58 -20.43
CA GLU A 175 -1.00 -1.10 -21.35
C GLU A 175 -2.26 -1.94 -21.25
N GLY A 176 -3.42 -1.28 -21.09
CA GLY A 176 -4.71 -1.95 -20.97
C GLY A 176 -5.80 -1.07 -20.40
N ASP A 177 -6.92 -1.67 -20.04
CA ASP A 177 -8.08 -0.99 -19.48
C ASP A 177 -8.17 -1.17 -17.95
N ARG A 178 -8.16 -0.06 -17.24
CA ARG A 178 -8.30 0.01 -15.77
C ARG A 178 -9.65 0.57 -15.33
N GLY A 179 -10.49 0.88 -16.28
CA GLY A 179 -11.83 1.39 -16.03
C GLY A 179 -12.89 0.31 -15.83
N THR A 180 -14.10 0.69 -16.08
CA THR A 180 -15.29 -0.18 -16.07
C THR A 180 -15.91 -0.21 -17.43
N LYS A 181 -16.87 -1.11 -17.67
CA LYS A 181 -17.64 -1.12 -18.93
C LYS A 181 -18.33 0.22 -19.21
N ALA A 182 -18.78 0.92 -18.17
CA ALA A 182 -19.46 2.20 -18.27
C ALA A 182 -18.50 3.39 -18.43
N ALA A 183 -17.28 3.27 -17.90
CA ALA A 183 -16.24 4.29 -17.94
C ALA A 183 -14.88 3.62 -18.18
N PRO A 184 -14.54 3.26 -19.43
CA PRO A 184 -13.25 2.68 -19.77
C PRO A 184 -12.10 3.66 -19.46
N ASP A 185 -10.98 3.13 -19.01
CA ASP A 185 -9.73 3.85 -18.75
C ASP A 185 -8.60 3.10 -19.46
N VAL A 186 -8.64 3.20 -20.80
CA VAL A 186 -7.72 2.50 -21.71
C VAL A 186 -6.49 3.35 -21.93
N GLY A 187 -5.31 2.76 -21.73
CA GLY A 187 -4.03 3.44 -21.97
C GLY A 187 -2.88 2.78 -21.26
N THR A 188 -1.80 3.54 -21.17
CA THR A 188 -0.59 3.14 -20.45
C THR A 188 -0.71 3.56 -18.99
N HIS A 189 -0.59 2.60 -18.09
CA HIS A 189 -0.68 2.79 -16.64
C HIS A 189 0.65 2.41 -15.97
N LEU A 190 1.10 3.23 -15.04
CA LEU A 190 2.10 2.81 -14.07
C LEU A 190 1.39 2.05 -12.97
N VAL A 191 1.76 0.79 -12.78
CA VAL A 191 1.12 -0.08 -11.78
C VAL A 191 2.16 -0.61 -10.79
N PHE A 192 1.74 -0.76 -9.52
CA PHE A 192 2.61 -1.31 -8.49
C PHE A 192 1.92 -2.42 -7.70
N SER A 193 2.74 -3.23 -7.07
CA SER A 193 2.39 -4.24 -6.07
C SER A 193 3.46 -4.21 -4.99
N PHE A 194 3.20 -4.78 -3.82
CA PHE A 194 4.22 -4.90 -2.78
C PHE A 194 4.33 -6.32 -2.26
N LEU A 195 5.48 -6.64 -1.68
CA LEU A 195 5.79 -7.97 -1.18
C LEU A 195 5.06 -8.23 0.13
N THR A 196 4.69 -9.49 0.32
CA THR A 196 4.26 -10.02 1.61
C THR A 196 5.17 -11.15 2.07
N THR A 197 5.24 -11.33 3.37
CA THR A 197 5.96 -12.41 4.04
C THR A 197 5.01 -13.19 4.95
N ASP A 198 5.49 -14.11 5.74
CA ASP A 198 4.70 -14.77 6.78
C ASP A 198 4.21 -13.75 7.80
N ALA A 199 3.09 -14.04 8.44
CA ALA A 199 2.51 -13.11 9.40
C ALA A 199 3.48 -12.83 10.54
N SER A 200 3.67 -11.53 10.86
CA SER A 200 4.40 -11.14 12.08
C SER A 200 3.62 -11.52 13.34
N PRO A 201 4.28 -11.74 14.48
CA PRO A 201 3.59 -12.07 15.72
C PRO A 201 2.48 -11.08 16.13
N ASP A 202 2.65 -9.80 15.79
CA ASP A 202 1.66 -8.75 16.09
C ASP A 202 0.41 -8.83 15.20
N VAL A 203 0.55 -9.30 13.97
CA VAL A 203 -0.53 -9.40 12.97
C VAL A 203 -1.19 -10.78 12.96
N ALA A 204 -0.44 -11.84 13.26
CA ALA A 204 -0.90 -13.23 13.17
C ALA A 204 -2.21 -13.54 13.93
N PRO A 205 -2.51 -12.94 15.10
CA PRO A 205 -3.79 -13.16 15.78
C PRO A 205 -5.02 -12.70 14.99
N ILE A 206 -4.85 -11.72 14.10
CA ILE A 206 -5.90 -11.14 13.27
C ILE A 206 -5.89 -11.75 11.86
N HIS A 207 -4.70 -11.82 11.26
CA HIS A 207 -4.48 -12.33 9.91
C HIS A 207 -3.25 -13.25 9.88
N PRO A 208 -3.45 -14.57 10.04
CA PRO A 208 -2.35 -15.53 10.17
C PRO A 208 -1.60 -15.80 8.86
N ASP A 209 -2.15 -15.39 7.71
CA ASP A 209 -1.62 -15.80 6.41
C ASP A 209 -0.40 -14.97 5.97
N ALA A 210 -0.38 -13.66 6.24
CA ALA A 210 0.67 -12.78 5.73
C ALA A 210 0.74 -11.42 6.43
N THR A 211 1.92 -10.79 6.34
CA THR A 211 2.15 -9.36 6.65
C THR A 211 2.89 -8.72 5.47
N PRO A 212 2.61 -7.45 5.10
CA PRO A 212 3.45 -6.72 4.15
C PRO A 212 4.91 -6.65 4.60
N VAL A 213 5.84 -6.69 3.64
CA VAL A 213 7.26 -6.47 3.92
C VAL A 213 7.49 -4.98 4.17
N LEU A 214 7.82 -4.62 5.40
CA LEU A 214 8.04 -3.25 5.84
C LEU A 214 9.53 -2.92 5.92
N LEU A 215 9.92 -1.80 5.33
CA LEU A 215 11.27 -1.23 5.34
C LEU A 215 11.29 -0.06 6.32
N LEU A 216 11.76 -0.31 7.54
CA LEU A 216 11.62 0.62 8.66
C LEU A 216 12.74 1.66 8.76
N ASP A 217 13.90 1.38 8.18
CA ASP A 217 15.08 2.24 8.24
C ASP A 217 15.65 2.53 6.83
N GLU A 218 16.60 3.46 6.77
CA GLU A 218 17.24 3.87 5.52
C GLU A 218 18.04 2.74 4.89
N ALA A 219 18.76 1.95 5.69
CA ALA A 219 19.58 0.86 5.17
C ALA A 219 18.73 -0.20 4.46
N ALA A 220 17.59 -0.58 5.05
CA ALA A 220 16.65 -1.52 4.43
C ALA A 220 16.05 -0.94 3.13
N ARG A 221 15.73 0.36 3.09
CA ARG A 221 15.22 1.01 1.88
C ARG A 221 16.26 1.03 0.76
N GLU A 222 17.50 1.40 1.08
CA GLU A 222 18.57 1.41 0.08
C GLU A 222 18.92 -0.01 -0.40
N GLN A 223 19.01 -0.98 0.52
CA GLN A 223 19.21 -2.38 0.15
C GLN A 223 18.10 -2.87 -0.78
N TRP A 224 16.83 -2.54 -0.50
CA TRP A 224 15.71 -2.90 -1.36
C TRP A 224 15.85 -2.29 -2.75
N MET A 225 16.19 -1.01 -2.84
CA MET A 225 16.22 -0.28 -4.10
C MET A 225 17.42 -0.65 -4.99
N THR A 226 18.58 -0.99 -4.41
CA THR A 226 19.84 -1.04 -5.16
C THR A 226 20.53 -2.40 -5.17
N ALA A 227 20.32 -3.24 -4.14
CA ALA A 227 21.07 -4.49 -4.00
C ALA A 227 20.65 -5.56 -5.04
N PRO A 228 21.52 -6.52 -5.37
CA PRO A 228 21.13 -7.73 -6.09
C PRO A 228 19.95 -8.43 -5.42
N TRP A 229 19.18 -9.22 -6.19
CA TRP A 229 17.98 -9.87 -5.66
C TRP A 229 18.24 -10.77 -4.45
N GLU A 230 19.36 -11.48 -4.48
CA GLU A 230 19.77 -12.41 -3.42
C GLU A 230 19.91 -11.70 -2.07
N GLU A 231 20.38 -10.46 -2.07
CA GLU A 231 20.52 -9.62 -0.89
C GLU A 231 19.19 -8.92 -0.54
N ALA A 232 18.50 -8.36 -1.53
CA ALA A 232 17.20 -7.70 -1.32
C ALA A 232 16.15 -8.69 -0.79
N ALA A 233 16.19 -9.96 -1.20
CA ALA A 233 15.30 -11.01 -0.74
C ALA A 233 15.40 -11.28 0.77
N LEU A 234 16.54 -11.00 1.41
CA LEU A 234 16.74 -11.14 2.86
C LEU A 234 15.86 -10.19 3.70
N LEU A 235 15.37 -9.12 3.07
CA LEU A 235 14.41 -8.21 3.70
C LEU A 235 13.00 -8.81 3.81
N ARG A 236 12.70 -9.88 3.07
CA ARG A 236 11.42 -10.58 3.10
C ARG A 236 11.33 -11.50 4.31
N LYS A 237 11.21 -10.91 5.49
CA LYS A 237 11.07 -11.61 6.77
C LYS A 237 10.00 -10.91 7.63
N PRO A 238 9.27 -11.66 8.49
CA PRO A 238 8.36 -11.06 9.45
C PRO A 238 9.10 -10.11 10.38
N LEU A 239 8.43 -9.03 10.77
CA LEU A 239 8.92 -8.17 11.85
C LEU A 239 8.89 -8.91 13.19
N PRO A 240 9.78 -8.59 14.13
CA PRO A 240 9.74 -9.16 15.47
C PRO A 240 8.48 -8.69 16.23
N ALA A 241 8.13 -9.43 17.28
CA ALA A 241 7.05 -9.07 18.19
C ALA A 241 7.26 -7.67 18.80
N GLY A 242 6.19 -6.89 18.88
CA GLY A 242 6.20 -5.52 19.40
C GLY A 242 6.63 -4.46 18.38
N ALA A 243 6.93 -4.85 17.13
CA ALA A 243 7.29 -3.90 16.08
C ALA A 243 6.09 -3.13 15.53
N LEU A 244 4.90 -3.69 15.66
CA LEU A 244 3.64 -3.10 15.22
C LEU A 244 2.63 -3.08 16.37
N LYS A 245 1.75 -2.08 16.35
CA LYS A 245 0.63 -1.94 17.28
C LYS A 245 -0.68 -1.84 16.53
N ILE A 246 -1.76 -2.30 17.16
CA ILE A 246 -3.11 -1.98 16.72
C ILE A 246 -3.37 -0.52 17.13
N VAL A 247 -3.68 0.33 16.15
CA VAL A 247 -3.86 1.77 16.34
C VAL A 247 -5.29 2.24 16.10
N ALA A 248 -6.10 1.42 15.42
CA ALA A 248 -7.53 1.66 15.22
C ALA A 248 -8.26 0.35 14.86
N SER A 249 -9.58 0.34 15.03
CA SER A 249 -10.45 -0.78 14.66
C SER A 249 -11.85 -0.29 14.26
N GLY A 250 -12.49 -1.00 13.34
CA GLY A 250 -13.88 -0.78 12.92
C GLY A 250 -14.03 -0.05 11.59
N SER A 251 -13.36 1.08 11.39
CA SER A 251 -13.46 1.88 10.18
C SER A 251 -12.63 1.31 9.03
N LYS A 252 -13.07 1.58 7.77
CA LYS A 252 -12.29 1.35 6.54
C LYS A 252 -11.37 2.53 6.20
N ALA A 253 -11.22 3.48 7.08
CA ALA A 253 -10.30 4.60 6.95
C ALA A 253 -9.54 4.77 8.27
N ASP A 254 -8.26 5.10 8.19
CA ASP A 254 -7.45 5.51 9.33
C ASP A 254 -7.41 7.03 9.37
N GLU A 255 -8.11 7.60 10.35
CA GLU A 255 -8.43 9.04 10.45
C GLU A 255 -7.34 9.84 11.20
N ALA A 256 -6.20 9.26 11.51
CA ALA A 256 -5.15 9.93 12.28
C ALA A 256 -4.17 10.74 11.45
#